data_fdd53bdc0a0c7ba1863159c7c50f39cf
#
_entry.id   fdd53bdc0a0c7ba1863159c7c50f39cf
#
_cell.length_a   1.000
_cell.length_b   1.000
_cell.length_c   1.000
_cell.angle_alpha   90.00
_cell.angle_beta   90.00
_cell.angle_gamma   90.00
#
_symmetry.space_group_name_H-M   'P 1'
#
loop_
_entity.id
_entity.type
_entity.pdbx_description
1 polymer ?
#
loop_
_entity_poly.entity_id
_entity_poly.type
_entity_poly.pdbx_seq_one_letter_code
_entity_poly.pdbx_strand_id
1 'polypeptide(L)'
;LIKDCLFCRSAIIEKHYCKVEKQIACVGDLGEPFSVGNLAKDDLTETGIPCVIYGELFTTYGETISQIESHTYKTEGIILSKKGDLLFPSSTTVDAMSLIAPSVINMDGVILGGDMFGIHISSNFNAQYLSYYFNHIAKRQLAKFAKGSTIIHLHYADIEKAKLLLPSLEEQNRMAKCLVTLDDKIKKERTFFDLLNSQKAYLLCHMFI
;
A
#
# COMPACT_ATOMS: atom_id res chain seq x y z
N LEU A 1 5.57 -3.60 22.29
CA LEU A 1 4.38 -4.28 21.76
C LEU A 1 4.15 -3.96 20.27
N ILE A 2 3.94 -2.67 19.87
CA ILE A 2 3.67 -2.30 18.47
C ILE A 2 4.84 -2.66 17.55
N LYS A 3 6.09 -2.34 17.93
CA LYS A 3 7.29 -2.73 17.17
C LYS A 3 7.41 -4.25 17.03
N ASP A 4 7.09 -4.99 18.07
CA ASP A 4 7.12 -6.45 18.07
C ASP A 4 6.05 -7.02 17.12
N CYS A 5 4.85 -6.41 17.08
CA CYS A 5 3.79 -6.80 16.16
C CYS A 5 4.16 -6.55 14.69
N LEU A 6 4.81 -5.42 14.38
CA LEU A 6 5.28 -5.13 13.02
C LEU A 6 6.40 -6.11 12.58
N PHE A 7 7.32 -6.43 13.49
CA PHE A 7 8.34 -7.45 13.25
C PHE A 7 7.72 -8.83 13.04
N CYS A 8 6.74 -9.20 13.88
CA CYS A 8 6.00 -10.46 13.74
C CYS A 8 5.29 -10.55 12.39
N ARG A 9 4.71 -9.46 11.87
CA ARG A 9 4.05 -9.42 10.57
C ARG A 9 5.00 -9.81 9.43
N SER A 10 6.15 -9.17 9.34
CA SER A 10 7.17 -9.50 8.33
C SER A 10 7.65 -10.94 8.46
N ALA A 11 7.94 -11.39 9.68
CA ALA A 11 8.38 -12.75 9.93
C ALA A 11 7.31 -13.81 9.59
N ILE A 12 6.03 -13.50 9.81
CA ILE A 12 4.91 -14.41 9.48
C ILE A 12 4.82 -14.59 7.97
N ILE A 13 4.84 -13.51 7.18
CA ILE A 13 4.73 -13.62 5.72
C ILE A 13 5.95 -14.33 5.14
N GLU A 14 7.17 -14.00 5.56
CA GLU A 14 8.39 -14.65 5.10
C GLU A 14 8.40 -16.15 5.42
N LYS A 15 8.09 -16.51 6.67
CA LYS A 15 8.06 -17.91 7.12
C LYS A 15 6.98 -18.73 6.41
N HIS A 16 5.81 -18.15 6.17
CA HIS A 16 4.75 -18.79 5.39
C HIS A 16 5.22 -18.97 3.95
N TYR A 17 5.71 -17.90 3.33
CA TYR A 17 6.17 -17.94 1.95
C TYR A 17 7.23 -19.02 1.70
N CYS A 18 8.14 -19.25 2.64
CA CYS A 18 9.16 -20.29 2.53
C CYS A 18 8.59 -21.72 2.51
N LYS A 19 7.41 -21.94 3.08
CA LYS A 19 6.84 -23.29 3.31
C LYS A 19 5.84 -23.75 2.26
N VAL A 20 5.26 -22.83 1.50
CA VAL A 20 4.22 -23.12 0.51
C VAL A 20 4.81 -23.39 -0.87
N GLU A 21 4.14 -24.22 -1.65
CA GLU A 21 4.43 -24.39 -3.06
C GLU A 21 4.13 -23.13 -3.85
N LYS A 22 4.92 -22.85 -4.86
CA LYS A 22 4.84 -21.63 -5.64
C LYS A 22 4.81 -21.94 -7.13
N GLN A 23 4.07 -21.11 -7.85
CA GLN A 23 4.02 -21.10 -9.30
C GLN A 23 4.64 -19.84 -9.84
N ILE A 24 5.21 -19.92 -11.03
CA ILE A 24 5.78 -18.77 -11.71
C ILE A 24 4.65 -17.98 -12.38
N ALA A 25 4.60 -16.68 -12.11
CA ALA A 25 3.78 -15.71 -12.81
C ALA A 25 4.66 -14.48 -13.17
N CYS A 26 4.25 -13.67 -14.13
CA CYS A 26 4.84 -12.37 -14.35
C CYS A 26 3.97 -11.28 -13.73
N VAL A 27 4.54 -10.09 -13.50
CA VAL A 27 3.72 -8.93 -13.04
C VAL A 27 2.59 -8.65 -14.03
N GLY A 28 2.85 -8.81 -15.34
CA GLY A 28 1.86 -8.65 -16.40
C GLY A 28 0.69 -9.62 -16.34
N ASP A 29 0.83 -10.78 -15.69
CA ASP A 29 -0.24 -11.77 -15.55
C ASP A 29 -1.21 -11.42 -14.42
N LEU A 30 -0.86 -10.45 -13.55
CA LEU A 30 -1.66 -10.09 -12.38
C LEU A 30 -2.97 -9.39 -12.73
N GLY A 31 -3.00 -8.66 -13.84
CA GLY A 31 -4.18 -7.90 -14.26
C GLY A 31 -3.86 -6.78 -15.24
N GLU A 32 -4.80 -5.85 -15.39
CA GLU A 32 -4.72 -4.77 -16.37
C GLU A 32 -4.09 -3.51 -15.72
N PRO A 33 -2.97 -2.99 -16.27
CA PRO A 33 -2.38 -1.76 -15.77
C PRO A 33 -3.20 -0.54 -16.19
N PHE A 34 -3.16 0.49 -15.36
CA PHE A 34 -3.73 1.79 -15.69
C PHE A 34 -2.85 2.93 -15.16
N SER A 35 -2.90 4.06 -15.87
CA SER A 35 -2.29 5.31 -15.43
C SER A 35 -3.30 6.12 -14.64
N VAL A 36 -2.83 6.90 -13.69
CA VAL A 36 -3.70 7.79 -12.89
C VAL A 36 -3.76 9.20 -13.47
N GLY A 37 -4.70 10.00 -12.95
CA GLY A 37 -4.86 11.40 -13.34
C GLY A 37 -3.78 12.32 -12.76
N ASN A 38 -3.70 13.52 -13.28
CA ASN A 38 -2.83 14.56 -12.74
C ASN A 38 -3.51 15.25 -11.55
N LEU A 39 -3.12 14.87 -10.34
CA LEU A 39 -3.55 15.48 -9.09
C LEU A 39 -2.30 15.88 -8.29
N ALA A 40 -2.14 17.17 -8.07
CA ALA A 40 -1.03 17.71 -7.32
C ALA A 40 -1.41 17.94 -5.85
N LYS A 41 -0.42 18.16 -4.99
CA LYS A 41 -0.64 18.48 -3.59
C LYS A 41 -1.47 19.76 -3.40
N ASP A 42 -1.32 20.72 -4.30
CA ASP A 42 -2.05 21.99 -4.27
C ASP A 42 -3.53 21.85 -4.67
N ASP A 43 -3.91 20.71 -5.27
CA ASP A 43 -5.31 20.39 -5.58
C ASP A 43 -6.06 19.80 -4.35
N LEU A 44 -5.36 19.54 -3.23
CA LEU A 44 -5.96 18.96 -2.03
C LEU A 44 -6.73 20.01 -1.22
N THR A 45 -7.84 19.57 -0.65
CA THR A 45 -8.75 20.38 0.16
C THR A 45 -9.14 19.64 1.44
N GLU A 46 -9.66 20.35 2.43
CA GLU A 46 -10.14 19.74 3.68
C GLU A 46 -11.42 18.91 3.47
N THR A 47 -12.21 19.26 2.48
CA THR A 47 -13.48 18.59 2.16
C THR A 47 -13.60 18.41 0.65
N GLY A 48 -14.50 17.53 0.19
CA GLY A 48 -14.71 17.29 -1.23
C GLY A 48 -14.79 15.81 -1.58
N ILE A 49 -14.38 15.46 -2.77
CA ILE A 49 -14.36 14.07 -3.24
C ILE A 49 -13.10 13.39 -2.67
N PRO A 50 -13.21 12.19 -2.07
CA PRO A 50 -12.06 11.46 -1.56
C PRO A 50 -11.02 11.21 -2.65
N CYS A 51 -9.74 11.43 -2.31
CA CYS A 51 -8.64 11.24 -3.26
C CYS A 51 -7.39 10.66 -2.58
N VAL A 52 -6.52 10.07 -3.38
CA VAL A 52 -5.19 9.58 -2.98
C VAL A 52 -4.15 10.13 -3.94
N ILE A 53 -3.10 10.73 -3.39
CA ILE A 53 -1.91 11.14 -4.15
C ILE A 53 -0.72 10.23 -3.84
N TYR A 54 0.21 10.12 -4.79
CA TYR A 54 1.34 9.18 -4.71
C TYR A 54 2.18 9.30 -3.43
N GLY A 55 2.35 10.52 -2.90
CA GLY A 55 3.13 10.76 -1.69
C GLY A 55 2.54 10.10 -0.44
N GLU A 56 1.22 9.93 -0.38
CA GLU A 56 0.52 9.30 0.73
C GLU A 56 0.77 7.79 0.81
N LEU A 57 1.15 7.14 -0.31
CA LEU A 57 1.53 5.73 -0.32
C LEU A 57 2.79 5.46 0.53
N PHE A 58 3.64 6.50 0.74
CA PHE A 58 4.83 6.39 1.57
C PHE A 58 4.61 6.80 3.02
N THR A 59 3.70 7.75 3.27
CA THR A 59 3.62 8.49 4.53
C THR A 59 2.38 8.16 5.35
N THR A 60 1.25 8.01 4.69
CA THR A 60 -0.08 7.92 5.31
C THR A 60 -0.59 6.49 5.31
N TYR A 61 -0.47 5.82 4.16
CA TYR A 61 -0.98 4.48 3.97
C TYR A 61 0.14 3.43 4.10
N GLY A 62 -0.25 2.25 4.48
CA GLY A 62 0.60 1.06 4.44
C GLY A 62 0.16 0.15 3.28
N GLU A 63 0.18 -1.15 3.52
CA GLU A 63 -0.20 -2.15 2.52
C GLU A 63 -1.68 -2.10 2.14
N THR A 64 -2.52 -1.41 2.93
CA THR A 64 -3.97 -1.33 2.70
C THR A 64 -4.48 0.08 2.90
N ILE A 65 -5.21 0.59 1.91
CA ILE A 65 -5.96 1.84 1.99
C ILE A 65 -7.42 1.50 2.30
N SER A 66 -7.84 1.68 3.55
CA SER A 66 -9.19 1.39 4.04
C SER A 66 -9.96 2.63 4.49
N GLN A 67 -9.30 3.76 4.60
CA GLN A 67 -9.85 5.07 4.92
C GLN A 67 -9.08 6.10 4.12
N ILE A 68 -9.77 7.14 3.63
CA ILE A 68 -9.16 8.22 2.87
C ILE A 68 -9.07 9.45 3.75
N GLU A 69 -7.89 10.07 3.76
CA GLU A 69 -7.63 11.29 4.54
C GLU A 69 -7.73 12.55 3.69
N SER A 70 -7.40 12.47 2.40
CA SER A 70 -7.34 13.62 1.50
C SER A 70 -8.57 13.73 0.60
N HIS A 71 -8.92 14.97 0.27
CA HIS A 71 -10.06 15.30 -0.58
C HIS A 71 -9.66 16.33 -1.64
N THR A 72 -10.47 16.42 -2.69
CA THR A 72 -10.29 17.42 -3.76
C THR A 72 -11.64 17.81 -4.39
N TYR A 73 -11.69 19.01 -4.99
CA TYR A 73 -12.82 19.41 -5.84
C TYR A 73 -12.51 19.28 -7.34
N LYS A 74 -11.35 18.74 -7.69
CA LYS A 74 -10.97 18.52 -9.08
C LYS A 74 -11.83 17.41 -9.70
N THR A 75 -12.41 17.72 -10.86
CA THR A 75 -13.31 16.80 -11.58
C THR A 75 -12.86 16.50 -13.01
N GLU A 76 -11.84 17.22 -13.50
CA GLU A 76 -11.33 17.03 -14.86
C GLU A 76 -10.07 16.16 -14.88
N GLY A 77 -9.98 15.25 -15.86
CA GLY A 77 -8.83 14.36 -16.03
C GLY A 77 -8.62 13.40 -14.88
N ILE A 78 -9.69 13.06 -14.17
CA ILE A 78 -9.64 12.14 -13.01
C ILE A 78 -9.72 10.69 -13.44
N ILE A 79 -9.05 9.84 -12.67
CA ILE A 79 -9.19 8.38 -12.73
C ILE A 79 -9.69 7.92 -11.35
N LEU A 80 -10.70 7.07 -11.36
CA LEU A 80 -11.34 6.55 -10.15
C LEU A 80 -10.84 5.14 -9.85
N SER A 81 -10.63 4.86 -8.56
CA SER A 81 -10.28 3.53 -8.09
C SER A 81 -11.42 2.53 -8.24
N LYS A 82 -11.05 1.28 -8.44
CA LYS A 82 -11.90 0.11 -8.18
C LYS A 82 -11.37 -0.63 -6.97
N LYS A 83 -12.28 -1.17 -6.18
CA LYS A 83 -11.91 -1.98 -5.02
C LYS A 83 -11.02 -3.14 -5.43
N GLY A 84 -9.87 -3.26 -4.79
CA GLY A 84 -8.87 -4.27 -5.11
C GLY A 84 -7.79 -3.81 -6.09
N ASP A 85 -7.80 -2.54 -6.51
CA ASP A 85 -6.70 -1.99 -7.28
C ASP A 85 -5.42 -1.97 -6.45
N LEU A 86 -4.32 -2.33 -7.08
CA LEU A 86 -2.99 -2.27 -6.48
C LEU A 86 -2.25 -1.06 -7.04
N LEU A 87 -1.96 -0.08 -6.18
CA LEU A 87 -1.36 1.20 -6.52
C LEU A 87 0.14 1.18 -6.21
N PHE A 88 0.97 1.58 -7.18
CA PHE A 88 2.42 1.70 -7.04
C PHE A 88 2.85 3.15 -7.18
N PRO A 89 3.65 3.70 -6.26
CA PRO A 89 4.31 4.97 -6.50
C PRO A 89 5.34 4.83 -7.63
N SER A 90 5.45 5.84 -8.50
CA SER A 90 6.32 5.81 -9.68
C SER A 90 7.63 6.57 -9.49
N SER A 91 7.77 7.39 -8.45
CA SER A 91 9.00 8.13 -8.17
C SER A 91 9.30 8.31 -6.70
N THR A 92 10.58 8.46 -6.39
CA THR A 92 11.07 8.81 -5.05
C THR A 92 12.42 9.52 -5.12
N THR A 93 12.74 10.31 -4.09
CA THR A 93 14.06 10.91 -3.90
C THR A 93 14.91 10.20 -2.84
N VAL A 94 14.41 9.08 -2.29
CA VAL A 94 15.07 8.35 -1.19
C VAL A 94 15.98 7.26 -1.75
N ASP A 95 15.43 6.11 -2.10
CA ASP A 95 16.15 4.98 -2.68
C ASP A 95 15.18 4.03 -3.44
N ALA A 96 15.75 3.13 -4.25
CA ALA A 96 14.98 2.18 -5.05
C ALA A 96 14.16 1.19 -4.20
N MET A 97 14.61 0.86 -3.00
CA MET A 97 13.88 -0.04 -2.10
C MET A 97 12.64 0.63 -1.53
N SER A 98 12.74 1.89 -1.12
CA SER A 98 11.59 2.66 -0.60
C SER A 98 10.52 2.90 -1.66
N LEU A 99 10.90 2.95 -2.95
CA LEU A 99 9.96 3.08 -4.06
C LEU A 99 8.99 1.89 -4.19
N ILE A 100 9.43 0.69 -3.78
CA ILE A 100 8.54 -0.48 -3.78
C ILE A 100 7.67 -0.45 -2.52
N ALA A 101 6.59 0.31 -2.59
CA ALA A 101 5.62 0.50 -1.51
C ALA A 101 4.18 0.45 -2.05
N PRO A 102 3.77 -0.65 -2.74
CA PRO A 102 2.42 -0.73 -3.25
C PRO A 102 1.39 -0.87 -2.14
N SER A 103 0.25 -0.22 -2.34
CA SER A 103 -0.92 -0.29 -1.47
C SER A 103 -2.14 -0.79 -2.23
N VAL A 104 -2.92 -1.69 -1.64
CA VAL A 104 -4.22 -2.06 -2.19
C VAL A 104 -5.29 -1.11 -1.67
N ILE A 105 -6.13 -0.59 -2.58
CA ILE A 105 -7.26 0.24 -2.20
C ILE A 105 -8.53 -0.60 -2.11
N ASN A 106 -9.23 -0.51 -0.96
CA ASN A 106 -10.44 -1.31 -0.68
C ASN A 106 -11.74 -0.51 -0.88
N MET A 107 -11.69 0.53 -1.70
CA MET A 107 -12.82 1.42 -1.98
C MET A 107 -12.93 1.73 -3.47
N ASP A 108 -14.18 1.82 -3.96
CA ASP A 108 -14.51 2.29 -5.29
C ASP A 108 -14.67 3.81 -5.30
N GLY A 109 -14.38 4.45 -6.44
CA GLY A 109 -14.74 5.84 -6.69
C GLY A 109 -13.84 6.87 -6.01
N VAL A 110 -12.67 6.49 -5.53
CA VAL A 110 -11.65 7.42 -5.00
C VAL A 110 -10.82 7.97 -6.16
N ILE A 111 -10.62 9.27 -6.20
CA ILE A 111 -9.78 9.90 -7.22
C ILE A 111 -8.32 9.53 -6.97
N LEU A 112 -7.65 9.02 -7.99
CA LEU A 112 -6.24 8.65 -7.95
C LEU A 112 -5.41 9.63 -8.74
N GLY A 113 -4.29 10.10 -8.18
CA GLY A 113 -3.47 11.05 -8.88
C GLY A 113 -2.03 11.20 -8.40
N GLY A 114 -1.27 11.92 -9.21
CA GLY A 114 0.15 12.13 -9.00
C GLY A 114 1.01 11.07 -9.70
N ASP A 115 2.25 10.94 -9.25
CA ASP A 115 3.24 10.07 -9.89
C ASP A 115 3.12 8.63 -9.39
N MET A 116 2.06 7.94 -9.83
CA MET A 116 1.78 6.54 -9.55
C MET A 116 1.14 5.83 -10.75
N PHE A 117 1.14 4.52 -10.74
CA PHE A 117 0.35 3.66 -11.61
C PHE A 117 -0.43 2.64 -10.81
N GLY A 118 -1.47 2.08 -11.38
CA GLY A 118 -2.26 1.02 -10.76
C GLY A 118 -2.35 -0.23 -11.61
N ILE A 119 -2.76 -1.32 -10.99
CA ILE A 119 -3.09 -2.59 -11.65
C ILE A 119 -4.45 -3.03 -11.13
N HIS A 120 -5.43 -3.18 -12.05
CA HIS A 120 -6.69 -3.86 -11.76
C HIS A 120 -6.42 -5.35 -11.62
N ILE A 121 -6.32 -5.84 -10.40
CA ILE A 121 -5.95 -7.24 -10.14
C ILE A 121 -7.07 -8.18 -10.59
N SER A 122 -6.71 -9.20 -11.37
CA SER A 122 -7.64 -10.22 -11.84
C SER A 122 -8.11 -11.14 -10.71
N SER A 123 -9.26 -11.80 -10.87
CA SER A 123 -9.83 -12.73 -9.89
C SER A 123 -8.96 -13.95 -9.59
N ASN A 124 -7.93 -14.20 -10.37
CA ASN A 124 -6.98 -15.30 -10.15
C ASN A 124 -5.96 -15.01 -9.05
N PHE A 125 -5.91 -13.78 -8.55
CA PHE A 125 -4.96 -13.34 -7.54
C PHE A 125 -5.67 -12.57 -6.43
N ASN A 126 -5.09 -12.57 -5.26
CA ASN A 126 -5.57 -11.76 -4.14
C ASN A 126 -4.77 -10.45 -4.03
N ALA A 127 -5.40 -9.31 -4.35
CA ALA A 127 -4.76 -8.00 -4.34
C ALA A 127 -4.17 -7.64 -2.97
N GLN A 128 -4.85 -8.00 -1.89
CA GLN A 128 -4.38 -7.77 -0.53
C GLN A 128 -3.10 -8.55 -0.22
N TYR A 129 -3.06 -9.84 -0.63
CA TYR A 129 -1.85 -10.65 -0.51
C TYR A 129 -0.71 -10.06 -1.33
N LEU A 130 -0.97 -9.63 -2.57
CA LEU A 130 0.04 -9.06 -3.46
C LEU A 130 0.66 -7.79 -2.87
N SER A 131 -0.13 -6.92 -2.23
CA SER A 131 0.42 -5.75 -1.54
C SER A 131 1.45 -6.16 -0.49
N TYR A 132 1.15 -7.11 0.39
CA TYR A 132 2.11 -7.63 1.37
C TYR A 132 3.31 -8.31 0.70
N TYR A 133 3.06 -9.12 -0.33
CA TYR A 133 4.10 -9.84 -1.05
C TYR A 133 5.13 -8.89 -1.66
N PHE A 134 4.70 -7.84 -2.31
CA PHE A 134 5.60 -6.85 -2.89
C PHE A 134 6.36 -6.06 -1.82
N ASN A 135 5.72 -5.69 -0.75
CA ASN A 135 6.37 -4.92 0.33
C ASN A 135 7.40 -5.73 1.13
N HIS A 136 7.22 -7.06 1.25
CA HIS A 136 8.05 -7.88 2.15
C HIS A 136 8.91 -8.91 1.42
N ILE A 137 8.42 -9.55 0.35
CA ILE A 137 9.11 -10.64 -0.33
C ILE A 137 9.79 -10.17 -1.62
N ALA A 138 9.05 -9.56 -2.54
CA ALA A 138 9.56 -9.19 -3.86
C ALA A 138 10.26 -7.83 -3.89
N LYS A 139 10.28 -7.09 -2.81
CA LYS A 139 10.80 -5.72 -2.71
C LYS A 139 12.18 -5.56 -3.33
N ARG A 140 13.15 -6.39 -2.90
CA ARG A 140 14.53 -6.36 -3.41
C ARG A 140 14.62 -6.70 -4.89
N GLN A 141 13.75 -7.58 -5.36
CA GLN A 141 13.74 -8.00 -6.76
C GLN A 141 13.24 -6.88 -7.65
N LEU A 142 12.12 -6.23 -7.29
CA LEU A 142 11.54 -5.15 -8.08
C LEU A 142 12.37 -3.87 -8.02
N ALA A 143 13.01 -3.56 -6.90
CA ALA A 143 13.88 -2.40 -6.78
C ALA A 143 15.03 -2.37 -7.81
N LYS A 144 15.43 -3.53 -8.36
CA LYS A 144 16.46 -3.61 -9.41
C LYS A 144 16.03 -3.02 -10.75
N PHE A 145 14.74 -2.85 -10.97
CA PHE A 145 14.18 -2.28 -12.19
C PHE A 145 14.01 -0.76 -12.10
N ALA A 146 14.15 -0.18 -10.91
CA ALA A 146 14.09 1.25 -10.72
C ALA A 146 15.28 1.96 -11.37
N LYS A 147 15.05 3.12 -11.99
CA LYS A 147 16.01 3.89 -12.77
C LYS A 147 16.11 5.32 -12.26
N GLY A 148 17.28 5.91 -12.34
CA GLY A 148 17.55 7.28 -11.94
C GLY A 148 18.57 7.36 -10.81
N SER A 149 19.10 8.57 -10.58
CA SER A 149 20.10 8.84 -9.55
C SER A 149 19.64 9.85 -8.51
N THR A 150 19.07 10.97 -8.91
CA THR A 150 18.53 12.01 -8.01
C THR A 150 17.05 11.79 -7.74
N ILE A 151 16.30 11.51 -8.79
CA ILE A 151 14.92 11.04 -8.72
C ILE A 151 14.91 9.65 -9.31
N ILE A 152 14.45 8.70 -8.54
CA ILE A 152 14.38 7.29 -8.92
C ILE A 152 12.96 7.01 -9.39
N HIS A 153 12.82 6.43 -10.58
CA HIS A 153 11.55 6.12 -11.21
C HIS A 153 11.35 4.64 -11.38
N LEU A 154 10.09 4.21 -11.32
CA LEU A 154 9.64 2.87 -11.65
C LEU A 154 8.30 2.97 -12.37
N HIS A 155 8.25 2.44 -13.59
CA HIS A 155 7.02 2.38 -14.37
C HIS A 155 6.57 0.92 -14.54
N TYR A 156 5.29 0.72 -14.82
CA TYR A 156 4.75 -0.62 -15.08
C TYR A 156 5.56 -1.39 -16.13
N ALA A 157 5.92 -0.75 -17.24
CA ALA A 157 6.69 -1.35 -18.32
C ALA A 157 8.08 -1.87 -17.88
N ASP A 158 8.64 -1.32 -16.80
CA ASP A 158 9.93 -1.78 -16.27
C ASP A 158 9.79 -3.12 -15.54
N ILE A 159 8.64 -3.39 -14.92
CA ILE A 159 8.39 -4.56 -14.09
C ILE A 159 7.43 -5.58 -14.71
N GLU A 160 6.74 -5.27 -15.80
CA GLU A 160 5.74 -6.13 -16.45
C GLU A 160 6.23 -7.58 -16.65
N LYS A 161 7.47 -7.74 -17.08
CA LYS A 161 8.09 -9.05 -17.34
C LYS A 161 8.82 -9.66 -16.14
N ALA A 162 8.78 -9.00 -14.99
CA ALA A 162 9.41 -9.50 -13.78
C ALA A 162 8.71 -10.78 -13.32
N LYS A 163 9.48 -11.85 -13.14
CA LYS A 163 8.97 -13.15 -12.70
C LYS A 163 8.73 -13.13 -11.19
N LEU A 164 7.58 -13.58 -10.81
CA LEU A 164 7.14 -13.72 -9.41
C LEU A 164 6.97 -15.21 -9.10
N LEU A 165 7.21 -15.58 -7.86
CA LEU A 165 6.91 -16.90 -7.35
C LEU A 165 5.73 -16.75 -6.38
N LEU A 166 4.53 -17.11 -6.81
CA LEU A 166 3.31 -16.89 -6.03
C LEU A 166 2.70 -18.24 -5.58
N PRO A 167 2.19 -18.34 -4.35
CA PRO A 167 1.43 -19.49 -3.91
C PRO A 167 0.07 -19.56 -4.62
N SER A 168 -0.66 -20.65 -4.43
CA SER A 168 -2.02 -20.80 -4.94
C SER A 168 -2.95 -19.69 -4.41
N LEU A 169 -4.03 -19.39 -5.13
CA LEU A 169 -5.01 -18.38 -4.70
C LEU A 169 -5.58 -18.68 -3.31
N GLU A 170 -5.79 -19.95 -2.98
CA GLU A 170 -6.28 -20.38 -1.67
C GLU A 170 -5.29 -19.96 -0.56
N GLU A 171 -4.00 -20.20 -0.76
CA GLU A 171 -2.97 -19.81 0.19
C GLU A 171 -2.81 -18.28 0.26
N GLN A 172 -2.95 -17.56 -0.87
CA GLN A 172 -2.98 -16.11 -0.90
C GLN A 172 -4.14 -15.57 -0.04
N ASN A 173 -5.35 -16.10 -0.21
CA ASN A 173 -6.55 -15.72 0.54
C ASN A 173 -6.38 -15.98 2.05
N ARG A 174 -5.85 -17.15 2.41
CA ARG A 174 -5.60 -17.53 3.80
C ARG A 174 -4.61 -16.58 4.48
N MET A 175 -3.51 -16.28 3.80
CA MET A 175 -2.48 -15.39 4.33
C MET A 175 -2.96 -13.94 4.39
N ALA A 176 -3.63 -13.43 3.36
CA ALA A 176 -4.20 -12.08 3.36
C ALA A 176 -5.12 -11.87 4.57
N LYS A 177 -6.03 -12.82 4.84
CA LYS A 177 -6.93 -12.75 6.00
C LYS A 177 -6.16 -12.70 7.33
N CYS A 178 -5.12 -13.50 7.48
CA CYS A 178 -4.28 -13.50 8.67
C CYS A 178 -3.56 -12.15 8.88
N LEU A 179 -2.96 -11.61 7.82
CA LEU A 179 -2.21 -10.35 7.88
C LEU A 179 -3.12 -9.14 8.12
N VAL A 180 -4.27 -9.06 7.46
CA VAL A 180 -5.27 -8.02 7.71
C VAL A 180 -5.75 -8.05 9.16
N THR A 181 -6.04 -9.23 9.70
CA THR A 181 -6.44 -9.34 11.11
C THR A 181 -5.36 -8.84 12.07
N LEU A 182 -4.09 -9.08 11.75
CA LEU A 182 -2.96 -8.58 12.53
C LEU A 182 -2.83 -7.06 12.42
N ASP A 183 -2.99 -6.50 11.21
CA ASP A 183 -2.93 -5.05 11.00
C ASP A 183 -4.07 -4.32 11.71
N ASP A 184 -5.29 -4.87 11.69
CA ASP A 184 -6.43 -4.34 12.45
C ASP A 184 -6.14 -4.33 13.95
N LYS A 185 -5.49 -5.38 14.47
CA LYS A 185 -5.06 -5.41 15.87
C LYS A 185 -4.02 -4.34 16.15
N ILE A 186 -3.01 -4.21 15.30
CA ILE A 186 -1.97 -3.17 15.45
C ILE A 186 -2.59 -1.78 15.45
N LYS A 187 -3.55 -1.52 14.54
CA LYS A 187 -4.26 -0.24 14.46
C LYS A 187 -5.04 0.06 15.75
N LYS A 188 -5.78 -0.91 16.26
CA LYS A 188 -6.53 -0.77 17.52
C LYS A 188 -5.60 -0.48 18.71
N GLU A 189 -4.49 -1.18 18.82
CA GLU A 189 -3.50 -0.96 19.91
C GLU A 189 -2.87 0.43 19.81
N ARG A 190 -2.60 0.94 18.60
CA ARG A 190 -2.12 2.32 18.40
C ARG A 190 -3.14 3.34 18.87
N THR A 191 -4.38 3.22 18.40
CA THR A 191 -5.47 4.13 18.79
C THR A 191 -5.65 4.12 20.32
N PHE A 192 -5.62 2.95 20.95
CA PHE A 192 -5.73 2.84 22.40
C PHE A 192 -4.57 3.52 23.12
N PHE A 193 -3.34 3.33 22.62
CA PHE A 193 -2.17 4.01 23.18
C PHE A 193 -2.25 5.53 23.08
N ASP A 194 -2.72 6.06 21.94
CA ASP A 194 -2.90 7.50 21.74
C ASP A 194 -3.98 8.09 22.65
N LEU A 195 -5.09 7.36 22.86
CA LEU A 195 -6.14 7.73 23.82
C LEU A 195 -5.60 7.78 25.25
N LEU A 196 -4.80 6.79 25.67
CA LEU A 196 -4.17 6.78 27.00
C LEU A 196 -3.21 7.97 27.18
N ASN A 197 -2.42 8.30 26.15
CA ASN A 197 -1.53 9.48 26.21
C ASN A 197 -2.33 10.78 26.32
N SER A 198 -3.42 10.91 25.59
CA SER A 198 -4.31 12.06 25.67
C SER A 198 -4.96 12.17 27.05
N GLN A 199 -5.43 11.08 27.62
CA GLN A 199 -5.98 11.02 28.96
C GLN A 199 -4.93 11.40 30.02
N LYS A 200 -3.71 10.88 29.91
CA LYS A 200 -2.59 11.25 30.78
C LYS A 200 -2.30 12.75 30.71
N ALA A 201 -2.22 13.32 29.51
CA ALA A 201 -1.99 14.76 29.34
C ALA A 201 -3.10 15.59 29.98
N TYR A 202 -4.37 15.21 29.75
CA TYR A 202 -5.53 15.86 30.39
C TYR A 202 -5.44 15.84 31.91
N LEU A 203 -5.17 14.68 32.52
CA LEU A 203 -5.05 14.56 33.98
C LEU A 203 -3.91 15.40 34.53
N LEU A 204 -2.74 15.39 33.87
CA LEU A 204 -1.61 16.21 34.30
C LEU A 204 -1.94 17.71 34.27
N CYS A 205 -2.66 18.18 33.25
CA CYS A 205 -3.08 19.58 33.17
C CYS A 205 -4.13 19.97 34.21
N HIS A 206 -4.97 19.05 34.69
CA HIS A 206 -6.10 19.37 35.56
C HIS A 206 -5.93 18.94 37.03
N MET A 207 -4.95 18.11 37.34
CA MET A 207 -4.70 17.65 38.72
C MET A 207 -3.58 18.42 39.42
N PHE A 208 -2.80 19.23 38.72
CA PHE A 208 -1.64 19.97 39.25
C PHE A 208 -1.81 21.50 39.08
N ILE A 209 -3.04 22.01 39.17
CA ILE A 209 -3.34 23.44 39.28
C ILE A 209 -3.51 23.83 40.74
#